data_e2db399bd510ad0ffa56200f65c4ad13
#
_entry.id   e2db399bd510ad0ffa56200f65c4ad13
#
_cell.length_a   1.000
_cell.length_b   1.000
_cell.length_c   1.000
_cell.angle_alpha   90.00
_cell.angle_beta   90.00
_cell.angle_gamma   90.00
#
_symmetry.space_group_name_H-M   'P 1'
#
loop_
_entity.id
_entity.type
_entity.pdbx_description
1 polymer ?
#
loop_
_entity_poly.entity_id
_entity_poly.type
_entity_poly.pdbx_seq_one_letter_code
_entity_poly.pdbx_strand_id
1 'polypeptide(L)'
;PELASAIDASYKKYYYKFYNKKAEQIKEYSEEDAKTRAYIAEKYGFSDIQYDLFFRTREFTAREYVNLLGTYSDHIAIDEEVRTLFFKDIEDIINSMGGVIKIYDTMDLQLARKI
;
A
#
# COMPACT_ATOMS: atom_id res chain seq x y z
N PRO A 1 9.50 8.45 -9.10
CA PRO A 1 10.31 8.02 -10.22
C PRO A 1 9.54 7.28 -11.31
N GLU A 2 10.22 6.97 -12.37
CA GLU A 2 9.64 6.35 -13.56
C GLU A 2 8.92 5.03 -13.28
N LEU A 3 9.49 4.19 -12.42
CA LEU A 3 8.88 2.90 -12.07
C LEU A 3 7.52 3.09 -11.40
N ALA A 4 7.43 3.97 -10.42
CA ALA A 4 6.19 4.26 -9.72
C ALA A 4 5.13 4.81 -10.67
N SER A 5 5.52 5.69 -11.59
CA SER A 5 4.61 6.25 -12.60
C SER A 5 4.09 5.19 -13.55
N ALA A 6 4.96 4.26 -13.97
CA ALA A 6 4.57 3.18 -14.87
C ALA A 6 3.61 2.20 -14.20
N ILE A 7 3.85 1.86 -12.94
CA ILE A 7 2.96 0.99 -12.16
C ILE A 7 1.62 1.68 -11.94
N ASP A 8 1.62 2.98 -11.63
CA ASP A 8 0.39 3.76 -11.47
C ASP A 8 -0.45 3.76 -12.75
N ALA A 9 0.20 3.86 -13.91
CA ALA A 9 -0.49 3.77 -15.21
C ALA A 9 -1.16 2.40 -15.40
N SER A 10 -0.51 1.32 -14.97
CA SER A 10 -1.08 -0.03 -15.00
C SER A 10 -2.30 -0.15 -14.09
N TYR A 11 -2.23 0.42 -12.89
CA TYR A 11 -3.38 0.48 -11.98
C TYR A 11 -4.55 1.23 -12.59
N LYS A 12 -4.32 2.36 -13.25
CA LYS A 12 -5.38 3.13 -13.93
C LYS A 12 -6.02 2.33 -15.05
N LYS A 13 -5.23 1.56 -15.78
CA LYS A 13 -5.71 0.77 -16.91
C LYS A 13 -6.57 -0.43 -16.47
N TYR A 14 -6.20 -1.11 -15.38
CA TYR A 14 -6.82 -2.37 -14.96
C TYR A 14 -7.60 -2.27 -13.65
N TYR A 15 -6.95 -1.80 -12.60
CA TYR A 15 -7.51 -1.77 -11.25
C TYR A 15 -8.61 -0.71 -11.10
N TYR A 16 -8.29 0.53 -11.38
CA TYR A 16 -9.25 1.62 -11.22
C TYR A 16 -10.40 1.54 -12.21
N LYS A 17 -10.14 1.02 -13.40
CA LYS A 17 -11.19 0.77 -14.39
C LYS A 17 -12.17 -0.30 -13.90
N PHE A 18 -11.66 -1.40 -13.33
CA PHE A 18 -12.50 -2.47 -12.77
C PHE A 18 -13.39 -1.95 -11.64
N TYR A 19 -12.82 -1.18 -10.71
CA TYR A 19 -13.56 -0.63 -9.57
C TYR A 19 -14.31 0.65 -9.89
N ASN A 20 -14.17 1.18 -11.11
CA ASN A 20 -14.76 2.47 -11.50
C ASN A 20 -14.39 3.60 -10.54
N LYS A 21 -13.12 3.65 -10.16
CA LYS A 21 -12.56 4.63 -9.23
C LYS A 21 -11.55 5.52 -9.91
N LYS A 22 -11.38 6.72 -9.36
CA LYS A 22 -10.26 7.59 -9.72
C LYS A 22 -9.07 7.27 -8.81
N ALA A 23 -7.85 7.41 -9.36
CA ALA A 23 -6.65 7.26 -8.57
C ALA A 23 -6.63 8.29 -7.44
N GLU A 24 -6.51 7.84 -6.21
CA GLU A 24 -6.37 8.72 -5.06
C GLU A 24 -4.93 9.23 -4.98
N GLN A 25 -4.78 10.49 -4.55
CA GLN A 25 -3.46 11.04 -4.30
C GLN A 25 -2.91 10.43 -3.02
N ILE A 26 -1.76 9.76 -3.11
CA ILE A 26 -1.11 9.17 -1.95
C ILE A 26 -0.48 10.28 -1.12
N LYS A 27 -0.93 10.39 0.12
CA LYS A 27 -0.39 11.32 1.09
C LYS A 27 0.53 10.57 2.04
N GLU A 28 1.72 11.12 2.28
CA GLU A 28 2.65 10.55 3.24
C GLU A 28 2.05 10.58 4.66
N TYR A 29 2.12 9.45 5.38
CA TYR A 29 1.61 9.33 6.73
C TYR A 29 2.57 10.03 7.70
N SER A 30 2.10 11.08 8.35
CA SER A 30 2.90 11.93 9.23
C SER A 30 2.79 11.52 10.69
N GLU A 31 3.73 12.04 11.52
CA GLU A 31 3.68 11.88 12.97
C GLU A 31 2.40 12.50 13.55
N GLU A 32 1.93 13.61 13.00
CA GLU A 32 0.66 14.23 13.40
C GLU A 32 -0.54 13.32 13.13
N ASP A 33 -0.54 12.62 12.01
CA ASP A 33 -1.58 11.64 11.68
C ASP A 33 -1.59 10.50 12.69
N ALA A 34 -0.41 10.02 13.10
CA ALA A 34 -0.26 8.99 14.11
C ALA A 34 -0.78 9.46 15.47
N LYS A 35 -0.46 10.69 15.86
CA LYS A 35 -0.94 11.31 17.10
C LYS A 35 -2.45 11.41 17.11
N THR A 36 -3.03 11.95 16.05
CA THR A 36 -4.48 12.08 15.93
C THR A 36 -5.19 10.74 16.06
N ARG A 37 -4.64 9.71 15.42
CA ARG A 37 -5.18 8.35 15.49
C ARG A 37 -5.08 7.75 16.88
N ALA A 38 -3.93 7.93 17.53
CA ALA A 38 -3.70 7.40 18.87
C ALA A 38 -4.67 8.02 19.89
N TYR A 39 -4.91 9.32 19.81
CA TYR A 39 -5.77 10.03 20.75
C TYR A 39 -7.27 9.76 20.56
N ILE A 40 -7.66 9.11 19.47
CA ILE A 40 -9.04 8.62 19.32
C ILE A 40 -9.40 7.66 20.47
N ALA A 41 -8.44 6.91 21.00
CA ALA A 41 -8.64 5.99 22.10
C ALA A 41 -9.18 6.68 23.38
N GLU A 42 -8.87 7.95 23.62
CA GLU A 42 -9.39 8.70 24.77
C GLU A 42 -10.92 8.72 24.79
N LYS A 43 -11.56 8.80 23.62
CA LYS A 43 -13.02 8.85 23.50
C LYS A 43 -13.68 7.53 23.95
N TYR A 44 -12.90 6.47 24.04
CA TYR A 44 -13.37 5.12 24.40
C TYR A 44 -12.90 4.68 25.79
N GLY A 45 -12.43 5.61 26.61
CA GLY A 45 -12.06 5.33 27.99
C GLY A 45 -10.64 4.79 28.17
N PHE A 46 -9.74 5.07 27.24
CA PHE A 46 -8.33 4.70 27.38
C PHE A 46 -7.49 5.89 27.85
N SER A 47 -6.44 5.60 28.61
CA SER A 47 -5.51 6.62 29.12
C SER A 47 -4.05 6.18 28.83
N ASP A 48 -3.10 7.02 29.24
CA ASP A 48 -1.66 6.78 29.03
C ASP A 48 -1.35 6.48 27.55
N ILE A 49 -1.84 7.34 26.67
CA ILE A 49 -1.72 7.13 25.23
C ILE A 49 -0.30 7.41 24.77
N GLN A 50 0.27 6.45 24.09
CA GLN A 50 1.58 6.56 23.46
C GLN A 50 1.48 6.21 21.99
N TYR A 51 2.29 6.87 21.16
CA TYR A 51 2.36 6.59 19.73
C TYR A 51 3.80 6.72 19.25
N ASP A 52 4.10 5.99 18.19
CA ASP A 52 5.40 6.08 17.53
C ASP A 52 5.25 5.67 16.06
N LEU A 53 6.19 6.12 15.24
CA LEU A 53 6.27 5.75 13.83
C LEU A 53 7.56 5.00 13.56
N PHE A 54 7.47 3.92 12.83
CA PHE A 54 8.60 3.14 12.38
C PHE A 54 8.60 3.07 10.87
N PHE A 55 9.78 3.16 10.27
CA PHE A 55 9.96 3.13 8.84
C PHE A 55 10.73 1.89 8.44
N ARG A 56 10.32 1.28 7.34
CA ARG A 56 10.97 0.09 6.82
C ARG A 56 11.01 0.17 5.30
N THR A 57 12.11 -0.28 4.71
CA THR A 57 12.22 -0.45 3.27
C THR A 57 12.25 -1.94 2.97
N ARG A 58 11.38 -2.38 2.05
CA ARG A 58 11.37 -3.75 1.55
C ARG A 58 11.72 -3.75 0.07
N GLU A 59 12.45 -4.77 -0.34
CA GLU A 59 12.87 -4.92 -1.72
C GLU A 59 12.33 -6.24 -2.28
N PHE A 60 11.71 -6.17 -3.46
CA PHE A 60 11.08 -7.31 -4.11
C PHE A 60 11.55 -7.43 -5.54
N THR A 61 11.74 -8.68 -6.01
CA THR A 61 11.81 -8.94 -7.44
C THR A 61 10.42 -8.77 -8.05
N ALA A 62 10.33 -8.71 -9.38
CA ALA A 62 9.05 -8.58 -10.08
C ALA A 62 8.08 -9.71 -9.67
N ARG A 63 8.57 -10.94 -9.65
CA ARG A 63 7.76 -12.11 -9.29
C ARG A 63 7.30 -12.05 -7.83
N GLU A 64 8.19 -11.69 -6.91
CA GLU A 64 7.86 -11.57 -5.49
C GLU A 64 6.79 -10.49 -5.26
N TYR A 65 6.91 -9.36 -5.94
CA TYR A 65 5.95 -8.27 -5.82
C TYR A 65 4.56 -8.68 -6.33
N VAL A 66 4.50 -9.32 -7.49
CA VAL A 66 3.24 -9.81 -8.05
C VAL A 66 2.60 -10.86 -7.13
N ASN A 67 3.41 -11.76 -6.54
CA ASN A 67 2.92 -12.72 -5.57
C ASN A 67 2.34 -12.03 -4.32
N LEU A 68 2.96 -10.95 -3.86
CA LEU A 68 2.43 -10.14 -2.76
C LEU A 68 1.08 -9.53 -3.12
N LEU A 69 0.94 -8.96 -4.31
CA LEU A 69 -0.33 -8.39 -4.78
C LEU A 69 -1.43 -9.46 -4.82
N GLY A 70 -1.08 -10.69 -5.16
CA GLY A 70 -2.01 -11.81 -5.20
C GLY A 70 -2.55 -12.21 -3.82
N THR A 71 -2.00 -11.68 -2.73
CA THR A 71 -2.51 -11.91 -1.37
C THR A 71 -3.53 -10.86 -0.92
N TYR A 72 -3.67 -9.76 -1.64
CA TYR A 72 -4.61 -8.70 -1.29
C TYR A 72 -6.02 -9.01 -1.81
N SER A 73 -7.01 -8.90 -0.94
CA SER A 73 -8.40 -9.23 -1.28
C SER A 73 -8.97 -8.37 -2.41
N ASP A 74 -8.61 -7.10 -2.47
CA ASP A 74 -9.06 -6.19 -3.51
C ASP A 74 -8.48 -6.55 -4.89
N HIS A 75 -7.25 -7.07 -4.93
CA HIS A 75 -6.63 -7.54 -6.17
C HIS A 75 -7.20 -8.90 -6.61
N ILE A 76 -7.44 -9.80 -5.66
CA ILE A 76 -8.03 -11.12 -5.93
C ILE A 76 -9.45 -10.99 -6.48
N ALA A 77 -10.22 -9.98 -6.03
CA ALA A 77 -11.59 -9.75 -6.46
C ALA A 77 -11.73 -9.31 -7.92
N ILE A 78 -10.64 -8.87 -8.55
CA ILE A 78 -10.65 -8.51 -9.98
C ILE A 78 -10.85 -9.77 -10.82
N ASP A 79 -11.64 -9.67 -11.90
CA ASP A 79 -11.85 -10.77 -12.84
C ASP A 79 -10.52 -11.44 -13.22
N GLU A 80 -10.49 -12.76 -13.22
CA GLU A 80 -9.27 -13.53 -13.45
C GLU A 80 -8.55 -13.13 -14.74
N GLU A 81 -9.29 -12.92 -15.84
CA GLU A 81 -8.69 -12.52 -17.11
C GLU A 81 -8.03 -11.13 -17.01
N VAL A 82 -8.71 -10.17 -16.40
CA VAL A 82 -8.18 -8.82 -16.19
C VAL A 82 -7.02 -8.85 -15.22
N ARG A 83 -7.15 -9.60 -14.13
CA ARG A 83 -6.10 -9.75 -13.11
C ARG A 83 -4.82 -10.33 -13.70
N THR A 84 -4.94 -11.35 -14.55
CA THR A 84 -3.78 -11.97 -15.21
C THR A 84 -3.03 -10.96 -16.06
N LEU A 85 -3.76 -10.18 -16.86
CA LEU A 85 -3.18 -9.13 -17.69
C LEU A 85 -2.55 -8.02 -16.84
N PHE A 86 -3.21 -7.61 -15.78
CA PHE A 86 -2.74 -6.58 -14.86
C PHE A 86 -1.43 -7.01 -14.18
N PHE A 87 -1.38 -8.20 -13.61
CA PHE A 87 -0.19 -8.71 -12.92
C PHE A 87 0.96 -8.92 -13.88
N LYS A 88 0.69 -9.42 -15.09
CA LYS A 88 1.72 -9.56 -16.11
C LYS A 88 2.29 -8.20 -16.51
N ASP A 89 1.44 -7.21 -16.67
CA ASP A 89 1.86 -5.84 -17.01
C ASP A 89 2.78 -5.26 -15.93
N ILE A 90 2.43 -5.44 -14.66
CA ILE A 90 3.26 -4.99 -13.53
C ILE A 90 4.61 -5.73 -13.54
N GLU A 91 4.60 -7.05 -13.72
CA GLU A 91 5.82 -7.86 -13.78
C GLU A 91 6.74 -7.38 -14.91
N ASP A 92 6.19 -7.17 -16.10
CA ASP A 92 6.95 -6.70 -17.25
C ASP A 92 7.51 -5.30 -17.03
N ILE A 93 6.75 -4.41 -16.41
CA ILE A 93 7.21 -3.06 -16.08
C ILE A 93 8.41 -3.11 -15.14
N ILE A 94 8.33 -3.89 -14.06
CA ILE A 94 9.42 -4.00 -13.09
C ILE A 94 10.66 -4.60 -13.76
N ASN A 95 10.49 -5.65 -14.54
CA ASN A 95 11.61 -6.28 -15.26
C ASN A 95 12.27 -5.36 -16.29
N SER A 96 11.49 -4.50 -16.92
CA SER A 96 12.02 -3.53 -17.89
C SER A 96 12.80 -2.39 -17.24
N MET A 97 12.60 -2.16 -15.94
CA MET A 97 13.19 -1.04 -15.20
C MET A 97 14.16 -1.49 -14.09
N GLY A 98 14.83 -2.63 -14.27
CA GLY A 98 15.87 -3.10 -13.36
C GLY A 98 15.55 -4.37 -12.60
N GLY A 99 14.34 -4.90 -12.71
CA GLY A 99 13.94 -6.18 -12.13
C GLY A 99 13.65 -6.18 -10.63
N VAL A 100 13.73 -5.02 -9.97
CA VAL A 100 13.55 -4.90 -8.52
C VAL A 100 12.71 -3.66 -8.21
N ILE A 101 11.83 -3.79 -7.23
CA ILE A 101 11.04 -2.67 -6.72
C ILE A 101 11.29 -2.50 -5.22
N LYS A 102 11.44 -1.26 -4.77
CA LYS A 102 11.57 -0.92 -3.34
C LYS A 102 10.25 -0.34 -2.83
N ILE A 103 9.78 -0.90 -1.72
CA ILE A 103 8.57 -0.43 -1.04
C ILE A 103 8.97 0.18 0.30
N TYR A 104 8.53 1.41 0.52
CA TYR A 104 8.79 2.13 1.76
C TYR A 104 7.55 2.03 2.64
N ASP A 105 7.70 1.38 3.80
CA ASP A 105 6.59 1.18 4.74
C ASP A 105 6.70 2.14 5.91
N THR A 106 5.59 2.73 6.30
CA THR A 106 5.46 3.46 7.56
C THR A 106 4.56 2.66 8.49
N MET A 107 5.10 2.30 9.66
CA MET A 107 4.35 1.55 10.67
C MET A 107 3.99 2.46 11.82
N ASP A 108 2.73 2.43 12.21
CA ASP A 108 2.15 3.24 13.26
C ASP A 108 1.90 2.36 14.48
N LEU A 109 2.59 2.65 15.57
CA LEU A 109 2.39 1.96 16.86
C LEU A 109 1.58 2.86 17.78
N GLN A 110 0.47 2.33 18.28
CA GLN A 110 -0.39 3.02 19.23
C GLN A 110 -0.56 2.16 20.48
N LEU A 111 -0.28 2.74 21.64
CA LEU A 111 -0.44 2.07 22.92
C LEU A 111 -1.32 2.93 23.81
N ALA A 112 -2.24 2.28 24.52
CA ALA A 112 -3.11 2.93 25.48
C ALA A 112 -3.47 1.95 26.60
N ARG A 113 -3.73 2.50 27.79
CA ARG A 113 -4.16 1.70 28.94
C ARG A 113 -5.66 1.84 29.11
N LYS A 114 -6.35 0.71 29.24
CA LYS A 114 -7.78 0.72 29.52
C LYS A 114 -8.03 1.14 30.96
N ILE A 115 -8.91 2.07 31.14
CA ILE A 115 -9.31 2.56 32.46
C ILE A 115 -10.35 1.61 33.06
#